data_a4fcb2be24ab4f648b100a260d203f7e
#
_entry.id   a4fcb2be24ab4f648b100a260d203f7e
#
_cell.length_a   1.000
_cell.length_b   1.000
_cell.length_c   1.000
_cell.angle_alpha   90.00
_cell.angle_beta   90.00
_cell.angle_gamma   90.00
#
_symmetry.space_group_name_H-M   'P 1'
#
loop_
_entity.id
_entity.type
_entity.pdbx_description
1 polymer ?
#
loop_
_entity_poly.entity_id
_entity_poly.type
_entity_poly.pdbx_seq_one_letter_code
_entity_poly.pdbx_strand_id
1 'polypeptide(L)'
;MKRIFILFCIFLPFFSFSQIGGLNSYSFVNLEISPRVTAMGGAFFAVYDNDLSIGVTNPSVLNIKMNNEIMFNYTDYISDINCLSFAYARDINNFGTAIISVKSFNYGDLVLNNSIGDSLGMFSASDQIITLGFGKLLYEKLMLGLSLNLLNSNYYIYSSLAISSNIGVTYLNLKKNFISSLLVKNLGRQLTTYNVNESLPFEIQFALSKKLAHLPFRYHITYTNLSRFDIKSPFKLKSQTNFETGNLEVKQETFAKTFLRHIVIGGELNPFNKSFFIRGGFNFQRRFDLSLSSYPATTGFSWGLGFKVSKFRFDYSRSSFHISSYPNYFSISTNLSTFGL
;
A
#
# COMPACT_ATOMS: atom_id res chain seq x y z
N MET A 1 9.85 37.22 -0.87
CA MET A 1 8.93 36.09 -0.62
C MET A 1 7.82 35.97 -1.67
N LYS A 2 7.07 37.00 -2.04
CA LYS A 2 6.00 36.90 -3.09
C LYS A 2 6.50 36.43 -4.47
N ARG A 3 7.68 36.79 -4.91
CA ARG A 3 8.25 36.38 -6.22
C ARG A 3 8.71 34.92 -6.28
N ILE A 4 9.10 34.33 -5.16
CA ILE A 4 9.50 32.92 -5.07
C ILE A 4 8.25 32.03 -5.11
N PHE A 5 7.12 32.47 -4.56
CA PHE A 5 5.85 31.74 -4.58
C PHE A 5 5.26 31.66 -6.00
N ILE A 6 5.41 32.73 -6.79
CA ILE A 6 4.96 32.76 -8.19
C ILE A 6 5.81 31.83 -9.08
N LEU A 7 7.14 31.76 -8.83
CA LEU A 7 8.01 30.83 -9.57
C LEU A 7 7.68 29.34 -9.26
N PHE A 8 7.24 29.03 -8.04
CA PHE A 8 6.84 27.67 -7.66
C PHE A 8 5.54 27.22 -8.31
N CYS A 9 4.60 28.14 -8.57
CA CYS A 9 3.34 27.86 -9.27
C CYS A 9 3.49 27.63 -10.78
N ILE A 10 4.57 28.15 -11.42
CA ILE A 10 4.80 27.99 -12.87
C ILE A 10 5.44 26.63 -13.18
N PHE A 11 6.03 25.94 -12.20
CA PHE A 11 6.66 24.63 -12.37
C PHE A 11 5.74 23.42 -12.06
N LEU A 12 4.44 23.62 -11.94
CA LEU A 12 3.49 22.50 -11.90
C LEU A 12 3.13 22.09 -13.34
N PRO A 13 3.79 21.10 -13.94
CA PRO A 13 3.35 20.57 -15.21
C PRO A 13 1.99 19.90 -14.99
N PHE A 14 0.96 20.40 -15.62
CA PHE A 14 -0.35 19.73 -15.72
C PHE A 14 -0.22 18.49 -16.61
N PHE A 15 0.38 17.42 -16.09
CA PHE A 15 0.29 16.12 -16.71
C PHE A 15 -1.00 15.45 -16.24
N SER A 16 -2.09 15.74 -16.92
CA SER A 16 -3.32 14.97 -16.77
C SER A 16 -3.22 13.66 -17.54
N PHE A 17 -2.63 12.64 -16.93
CA PHE A 17 -2.71 11.28 -17.45
C PHE A 17 -3.96 10.63 -16.87
N SER A 18 -4.94 10.35 -17.74
CA SER A 18 -6.08 9.52 -17.39
C SER A 18 -5.61 8.06 -17.32
N GLN A 19 -5.33 7.55 -16.10
CA GLN A 19 -5.07 6.14 -15.89
C GLN A 19 -6.32 5.48 -15.33
N ILE A 20 -6.80 4.46 -16.02
CA ILE A 20 -7.94 3.63 -15.63
C ILE A 20 -7.38 2.40 -14.91
N GLY A 21 -8.00 1.94 -13.81
CA GLY A 21 -7.56 0.75 -13.07
C GLY A 21 -7.45 -0.48 -13.99
N GLY A 22 -6.36 -1.23 -13.87
CA GLY A 22 -6.05 -2.37 -14.75
C GLY A 22 -5.25 -2.03 -16.02
N LEU A 23 -4.83 -0.76 -16.17
CA LEU A 23 -4.05 -0.30 -17.33
C LEU A 23 -2.53 -0.34 -17.15
N ASN A 24 -2.04 -0.72 -15.96
CA ASN A 24 -0.61 -0.78 -15.69
C ASN A 24 -0.19 -2.23 -15.40
N SER A 25 0.79 -2.74 -16.11
CA SER A 25 1.39 -4.05 -15.86
C SER A 25 2.00 -4.19 -14.46
N TYR A 26 2.35 -3.08 -13.82
CA TYR A 26 2.97 -3.05 -12.50
C TYR A 26 2.00 -2.73 -11.35
N SER A 27 0.72 -3.02 -11.50
CA SER A 27 -0.30 -2.78 -10.45
C SER A 27 0.01 -3.52 -9.13
N PHE A 28 0.74 -4.64 -9.18
CA PHE A 28 1.15 -5.43 -8.03
C PHE A 28 2.03 -4.66 -7.03
N VAL A 29 2.72 -3.61 -7.46
CA VAL A 29 3.56 -2.77 -6.59
C VAL A 29 2.74 -2.12 -5.47
N ASN A 30 1.48 -1.80 -5.75
CA ASN A 30 0.56 -1.19 -4.80
C ASN A 30 -0.23 -2.19 -3.96
N LEU A 31 -0.06 -3.51 -4.19
CA LEU A 31 -0.70 -4.52 -3.35
C LEU A 31 -0.03 -4.56 -1.97
N GLU A 32 -0.81 -4.22 -0.96
CA GLU A 32 -0.35 -4.29 0.43
C GLU A 32 -0.42 -5.73 0.93
N ILE A 33 0.64 -6.17 1.59
CA ILE A 33 0.78 -7.54 2.12
C ILE A 33 0.97 -7.58 3.64
N SER A 34 1.13 -6.43 4.28
CA SER A 34 1.27 -6.36 5.73
C SER A 34 -0.08 -6.55 6.42
N PRO A 35 -0.22 -7.51 7.35
CA PRO A 35 -1.45 -7.69 8.11
C PRO A 35 -1.85 -6.42 8.88
N ARG A 36 -0.87 -5.71 9.43
CA ARG A 36 -1.16 -4.49 10.18
C ARG A 36 -1.69 -3.38 9.30
N VAL A 37 -1.06 -3.15 8.16
CA VAL A 37 -1.48 -2.09 7.23
C VAL A 37 -2.83 -2.43 6.62
N THR A 38 -3.04 -3.69 6.23
CA THR A 38 -4.31 -4.15 5.64
C THR A 38 -5.46 -4.11 6.64
N ALA A 39 -5.24 -4.49 7.91
CA ALA A 39 -6.24 -4.36 8.97
C ALA A 39 -6.68 -2.91 9.20
N MET A 40 -5.78 -1.95 8.97
CA MET A 40 -6.01 -0.52 9.11
C MET A 40 -6.55 0.14 7.82
N GLY A 41 -7.13 -0.64 6.88
CA GLY A 41 -7.72 -0.15 5.64
C GLY A 41 -6.82 -0.20 4.41
N GLY A 42 -5.55 -0.60 4.55
CA GLY A 42 -4.60 -0.80 3.45
C GLY A 42 -3.75 0.42 3.08
N ALA A 43 -3.79 1.49 3.88
CA ALA A 43 -2.97 2.69 3.64
C ALA A 43 -2.51 3.35 4.95
N PHE A 44 -1.94 2.56 5.84
CA PHE A 44 -1.40 3.02 7.13
C PHE A 44 0.13 3.08 7.09
N PHE A 45 0.72 4.29 7.07
CA PHE A 45 2.17 4.47 6.95
C PHE A 45 2.74 5.64 7.79
N ALA A 46 1.91 6.36 8.54
CA ALA A 46 2.36 7.45 9.43
C ALA A 46 2.49 6.93 10.86
N VAL A 47 3.57 6.21 11.17
CA VAL A 47 3.82 5.65 12.50
C VAL A 47 5.31 5.63 12.82
N TYR A 48 5.67 5.64 14.11
CA TYR A 48 7.04 5.58 14.60
C TYR A 48 7.17 4.46 15.64
N ASP A 49 7.39 3.25 15.16
CA ASP A 49 7.62 2.05 15.96
C ASP A 49 8.60 1.09 15.26
N ASN A 50 8.57 -0.21 15.55
CA ASN A 50 9.49 -1.20 15.01
C ASN A 50 8.88 -2.09 13.90
N ASP A 51 7.77 -1.68 13.28
CA ASP A 51 7.13 -2.46 12.22
C ASP A 51 7.83 -2.25 10.87
N LEU A 52 8.54 -3.27 10.39
CA LEU A 52 9.29 -3.22 9.15
C LEU A 52 8.41 -3.06 7.91
N SER A 53 7.18 -3.62 7.92
CA SER A 53 6.29 -3.49 6.76
C SER A 53 6.01 -2.05 6.40
N ILE A 54 5.88 -1.20 7.42
CA ILE A 54 5.64 0.22 7.22
C ILE A 54 6.91 0.91 6.72
N GLY A 55 8.09 0.49 7.23
CA GLY A 55 9.39 0.98 6.76
C GLY A 55 9.67 0.66 5.29
N VAL A 56 9.23 -0.51 4.80
CA VAL A 56 9.31 -0.87 3.37
C VAL A 56 8.43 0.04 2.51
N THR A 57 7.22 0.34 2.98
CA THR A 57 6.26 1.19 2.25
C THR A 57 6.67 2.66 2.31
N ASN A 58 7.01 3.16 3.49
CA ASN A 58 7.42 4.55 3.73
C ASN A 58 8.81 4.60 4.36
N PRO A 59 9.87 4.82 3.58
CA PRO A 59 11.24 4.81 4.09
C PRO A 59 11.52 5.93 5.11
N SER A 60 10.71 6.99 5.15
CA SER A 60 10.93 8.07 6.12
C SER A 60 10.59 7.70 7.57
N VAL A 61 9.90 6.58 7.81
CA VAL A 61 9.62 6.12 9.17
C VAL A 61 10.68 5.13 9.70
N LEU A 62 11.67 4.78 8.87
CA LEU A 62 12.79 3.95 9.30
C LEU A 62 13.53 4.60 10.46
N ASN A 63 13.74 3.84 11.52
CA ASN A 63 14.26 4.37 12.77
C ASN A 63 15.00 3.30 13.59
N ILE A 64 15.74 3.74 14.61
CA ILE A 64 16.57 2.90 15.46
C ILE A 64 15.81 1.74 16.15
N LYS A 65 14.49 1.86 16.37
CA LYS A 65 13.70 0.76 16.96
C LYS A 65 13.56 -0.45 16.03
N MET A 66 13.83 -0.25 14.73
CA MET A 66 13.83 -1.30 13.72
C MET A 66 15.18 -2.00 13.59
N ASN A 67 16.19 -1.58 14.39
CA ASN A 67 17.52 -2.19 14.34
C ASN A 67 17.47 -3.69 14.66
N ASN A 68 18.07 -4.51 13.79
CA ASN A 68 18.09 -5.98 13.84
C ASN A 68 16.71 -6.65 13.87
N GLU A 69 15.65 -5.95 13.44
CA GLU A 69 14.33 -6.56 13.23
C GLU A 69 14.34 -7.36 11.93
N ILE A 70 13.72 -8.53 11.97
CA ILE A 70 13.38 -9.35 10.80
C ILE A 70 11.88 -9.58 10.77
N MET A 71 11.33 -9.68 9.58
CA MET A 71 9.91 -9.90 9.38
C MET A 71 9.68 -10.77 8.15
N PHE A 72 8.72 -11.69 8.30
CA PHE A 72 8.20 -12.52 7.24
C PHE A 72 6.70 -12.32 7.14
N ASN A 73 6.18 -12.09 5.92
CA ASN A 73 4.74 -12.02 5.65
C ASN A 73 4.36 -13.08 4.64
N TYR A 74 3.18 -13.64 4.83
CA TYR A 74 2.47 -14.50 3.88
C TYR A 74 1.08 -13.96 3.67
N THR A 75 0.66 -13.88 2.42
CA THR A 75 -0.69 -13.49 2.04
C THR A 75 -1.30 -14.54 1.12
N ASP A 76 -2.41 -15.09 1.55
CA ASP A 76 -3.34 -15.85 0.74
C ASP A 76 -4.35 -14.84 0.15
N TYR A 77 -4.13 -14.49 -1.13
CA TYR A 77 -4.80 -13.32 -1.71
C TYR A 77 -6.17 -13.69 -2.28
N ILE A 78 -6.28 -13.98 -3.53
CA ILE A 78 -7.54 -14.32 -4.23
C ILE A 78 -7.24 -15.45 -5.17
N SER A 79 -8.11 -16.47 -5.22
CA SER A 79 -7.86 -17.69 -6.00
C SER A 79 -6.54 -18.33 -5.55
N ASP A 80 -5.68 -18.72 -6.48
CA ASP A 80 -4.40 -19.36 -6.19
C ASP A 80 -3.22 -18.36 -6.07
N ILE A 81 -3.54 -17.06 -5.96
CA ILE A 81 -2.51 -16.01 -5.84
C ILE A 81 -1.99 -15.95 -4.41
N ASN A 82 -0.70 -16.19 -4.27
CA ASN A 82 0.01 -16.10 -2.99
C ASN A 82 1.11 -15.07 -3.04
N CYS A 83 1.35 -14.38 -1.93
CA CYS A 83 2.46 -13.47 -1.80
C CYS A 83 3.29 -13.75 -0.56
N LEU A 84 4.60 -13.79 -0.73
CA LEU A 84 5.59 -13.91 0.32
C LEU A 84 6.43 -12.65 0.39
N SER A 85 6.80 -12.21 1.58
CA SER A 85 7.83 -11.20 1.73
C SER A 85 8.71 -11.43 2.94
N PHE A 86 9.94 -10.97 2.80
CA PHE A 86 10.93 -10.91 3.85
C PHE A 86 11.49 -9.50 3.94
N ALA A 87 11.76 -9.02 5.15
CA ALA A 87 12.43 -7.76 5.39
C ALA A 87 13.38 -7.84 6.58
N TYR A 88 14.49 -7.11 6.46
CA TYR A 88 15.48 -6.91 7.51
C TYR A 88 15.89 -5.45 7.55
N ALA A 89 15.99 -4.88 8.74
CA ALA A 89 16.51 -3.53 8.92
C ALA A 89 17.67 -3.49 9.91
N ARG A 90 18.60 -2.59 9.61
CA ARG A 90 19.76 -2.32 10.47
C ARG A 90 19.99 -0.82 10.59
N ASP A 91 20.21 -0.39 11.82
CA ASP A 91 20.64 0.96 12.09
C ASP A 91 22.16 1.09 11.85
N ILE A 92 22.54 2.08 11.06
CA ILE A 92 23.93 2.37 10.71
C ILE A 92 24.31 3.62 11.49
N ASN A 93 24.85 3.45 12.67
CA ASN A 93 25.23 4.46 13.64
C ASN A 93 25.47 5.86 13.01
N ASN A 94 24.80 6.89 13.49
CA ASN A 94 24.87 8.29 13.03
C ASN A 94 24.42 8.58 11.58
N PHE A 95 24.37 7.56 10.72
CA PHE A 95 23.91 7.73 9.32
C PHE A 95 22.39 7.63 9.21
N GLY A 96 21.78 6.63 9.83
CA GLY A 96 20.35 6.34 9.79
C GLY A 96 20.07 4.85 9.71
N THR A 97 18.83 4.48 9.46
CA THR A 97 18.38 3.09 9.41
C THR A 97 18.18 2.64 7.95
N ALA A 98 18.83 1.55 7.58
CA ALA A 98 18.67 0.90 6.28
C ALA A 98 17.71 -0.29 6.37
N ILE A 99 17.00 -0.59 5.30
CA ILE A 99 16.14 -1.76 5.15
C ILE A 99 16.37 -2.42 3.81
N ILE A 100 16.37 -3.75 3.81
CA ILE A 100 16.27 -4.58 2.62
C ILE A 100 15.00 -5.40 2.70
N SER A 101 14.28 -5.52 1.61
CA SER A 101 13.14 -6.43 1.52
C SER A 101 13.01 -7.07 0.16
N VAL A 102 12.44 -8.27 0.15
CA VAL A 102 12.05 -9.01 -1.06
C VAL A 102 10.57 -9.35 -0.91
N LYS A 103 9.80 -9.07 -1.96
CA LYS A 103 8.38 -9.42 -2.07
C LYS A 103 8.19 -10.22 -3.36
N SER A 104 7.52 -11.36 -3.28
CA SER A 104 7.27 -12.24 -4.42
C SER A 104 5.80 -12.62 -4.49
N PHE A 105 5.18 -12.38 -5.63
CA PHE A 105 3.83 -12.81 -5.98
C PHE A 105 3.92 -14.02 -6.89
N ASN A 106 3.15 -15.04 -6.57
CA ASN A 106 2.93 -16.21 -7.41
C ASN A 106 1.44 -16.25 -7.77
N TYR A 107 1.14 -16.35 -9.05
CA TYR A 107 -0.22 -16.35 -9.58
C TYR A 107 -0.80 -17.75 -9.78
N GLY A 108 -0.10 -18.79 -9.28
CA GLY A 108 -0.49 -20.18 -9.48
C GLY A 108 -0.25 -20.67 -10.91
N ASP A 109 -0.86 -21.81 -11.21
CA ASP A 109 -0.81 -22.42 -12.54
C ASP A 109 -1.94 -21.89 -13.39
N LEU A 110 -1.60 -21.25 -14.52
CA LEU A 110 -2.54 -20.68 -15.48
C LEU A 110 -2.68 -21.57 -16.69
N VAL A 111 -3.90 -21.79 -17.16
CA VAL A 111 -4.17 -22.61 -18.34
C VAL A 111 -3.91 -21.81 -19.60
N LEU A 112 -3.05 -22.32 -20.47
CA LEU A 112 -2.81 -21.77 -21.79
C LEU A 112 -3.82 -22.35 -22.78
N ASN A 113 -4.68 -21.51 -23.34
CA ASN A 113 -5.66 -21.91 -24.32
C ASN A 113 -5.31 -21.36 -25.70
N ASN A 114 -5.65 -22.09 -26.75
CA ASN A 114 -5.62 -21.59 -28.13
C ASN A 114 -6.83 -20.68 -28.39
N SER A 115 -6.89 -20.09 -29.59
CA SER A 115 -7.99 -19.19 -30.01
C SER A 115 -9.36 -19.90 -30.11
N ILE A 116 -9.39 -21.21 -30.10
CA ILE A 116 -10.60 -22.04 -30.20
C ILE A 116 -11.07 -22.52 -28.81
N GLY A 117 -10.23 -22.31 -27.77
CA GLY A 117 -10.52 -22.66 -26.39
C GLY A 117 -9.92 -23.99 -25.91
N ASP A 118 -9.17 -24.71 -26.77
CA ASP A 118 -8.49 -25.94 -26.36
C ASP A 118 -7.30 -25.65 -25.48
N SER A 119 -7.09 -26.45 -24.44
CA SER A 119 -5.93 -26.31 -23.55
C SER A 119 -4.67 -26.80 -24.25
N LEU A 120 -3.65 -25.89 -24.29
CA LEU A 120 -2.30 -26.17 -24.80
C LEU A 120 -1.31 -26.55 -23.69
N GLY A 121 -1.73 -26.52 -22.42
CA GLY A 121 -0.90 -26.80 -21.26
C GLY A 121 -1.08 -25.75 -20.15
N MET A 122 -0.12 -25.71 -19.23
CA MET A 122 -0.10 -24.77 -18.12
C MET A 122 1.16 -23.91 -18.18
N PHE A 123 1.07 -22.69 -17.65
CA PHE A 123 2.21 -21.82 -17.46
C PHE A 123 2.13 -21.11 -16.11
N SER A 124 3.25 -20.67 -15.59
CA SER A 124 3.32 -19.88 -14.35
C SER A 124 3.53 -18.39 -14.65
N ALA A 125 3.03 -17.55 -13.75
CA ALA A 125 3.29 -16.13 -13.73
C ALA A 125 3.77 -15.71 -12.35
N SER A 126 4.70 -14.75 -12.29
CA SER A 126 5.23 -14.25 -11.03
C SER A 126 5.73 -12.82 -11.14
N ASP A 127 5.54 -12.05 -10.07
CA ASP A 127 6.09 -10.71 -9.91
C ASP A 127 6.99 -10.66 -8.68
N GLN A 128 8.09 -9.92 -8.77
CA GLN A 128 9.06 -9.78 -7.69
C GLN A 128 9.44 -8.33 -7.50
N ILE A 129 9.63 -7.94 -6.24
CA ILE A 129 10.10 -6.61 -5.86
C ILE A 129 11.26 -6.78 -4.88
N ILE A 130 12.42 -6.22 -5.22
CA ILE A 130 13.54 -6.07 -4.30
C ILE A 130 13.63 -4.60 -3.92
N THR A 131 13.55 -4.30 -2.63
CA THR A 131 13.57 -2.93 -2.10
C THR A 131 14.81 -2.73 -1.24
N LEU A 132 15.54 -1.64 -1.51
CA LEU A 132 16.58 -1.09 -0.65
C LEU A 132 16.11 0.28 -0.17
N GLY A 133 15.93 0.45 1.12
CA GLY A 133 15.45 1.69 1.71
C GLY A 133 16.42 2.26 2.74
N PHE A 134 16.36 3.57 2.90
CA PHE A 134 17.13 4.29 3.89
C PHE A 134 16.31 5.44 4.45
N GLY A 135 16.34 5.61 5.78
CA GLY A 135 15.66 6.68 6.48
C GLY A 135 16.51 7.29 7.58
N LYS A 136 16.36 8.59 7.76
CA LYS A 136 17.11 9.36 8.75
C LYS A 136 16.26 10.45 9.40
N LEU A 137 16.46 10.63 10.69
CA LEU A 137 15.99 11.80 11.42
C LEU A 137 16.95 12.98 11.14
N LEU A 138 16.48 13.98 10.37
CA LEU A 138 17.30 15.15 10.04
C LEU A 138 17.28 16.22 11.14
N TYR A 139 16.11 16.46 11.70
CA TYR A 139 15.89 17.40 12.79
C TYR A 139 15.04 16.71 13.86
N GLU A 140 14.95 17.28 15.05
CA GLU A 140 14.21 16.70 16.20
C GLU A 140 12.81 16.15 15.86
N LYS A 141 12.19 16.65 14.80
CA LYS A 141 10.81 16.31 14.42
C LYS A 141 10.63 15.93 12.96
N LEU A 142 11.68 15.98 12.15
CA LEU A 142 11.57 15.74 10.71
C LEU A 142 12.44 14.56 10.29
N MET A 143 11.80 13.54 9.76
CA MET A 143 12.45 12.38 9.16
C MET A 143 12.29 12.40 7.63
N LEU A 144 13.35 12.03 6.94
CA LEU A 144 13.35 11.80 5.49
C LEU A 144 13.74 10.36 5.21
N GLY A 145 13.22 9.84 4.11
CA GLY A 145 13.59 8.51 3.63
C GLY A 145 13.45 8.38 2.12
N LEU A 146 14.28 7.51 1.59
CA LEU A 146 14.31 7.12 0.19
C LEU A 146 14.38 5.60 0.10
N SER A 147 13.64 5.01 -0.83
CA SER A 147 13.85 3.63 -1.23
C SER A 147 13.98 3.49 -2.74
N LEU A 148 14.75 2.49 -3.15
CA LEU A 148 14.88 2.05 -4.53
C LEU A 148 14.27 0.65 -4.65
N ASN A 149 13.44 0.45 -5.65
CA ASN A 149 12.75 -0.80 -5.92
C ASN A 149 13.16 -1.30 -7.30
N LEU A 150 13.61 -2.53 -7.37
CA LEU A 150 13.78 -3.28 -8.61
C LEU A 150 12.56 -4.20 -8.77
N LEU A 151 11.86 -4.05 -9.88
CA LEU A 151 10.60 -4.73 -10.18
C LEU A 151 10.85 -5.70 -11.33
N ASN A 152 10.59 -6.97 -11.12
CA ASN A 152 10.69 -8.02 -12.14
C ASN A 152 9.33 -8.69 -12.30
N SER A 153 8.88 -8.84 -13.53
CA SER A 153 7.57 -9.39 -13.85
C SER A 153 7.71 -10.40 -14.99
N ASN A 154 7.25 -11.63 -14.75
CA ASN A 154 7.37 -12.74 -15.68
C ASN A 154 6.00 -13.37 -15.92
N TYR A 155 5.57 -13.40 -17.19
CA TYR A 155 4.31 -14.01 -17.62
C TYR A 155 4.57 -14.88 -18.85
N TYR A 156 4.52 -16.20 -18.69
CA TYR A 156 4.78 -17.16 -19.76
C TYR A 156 6.16 -16.92 -20.41
N ILE A 157 6.20 -16.48 -21.67
CA ILE A 157 7.42 -16.14 -22.41
C ILE A 157 7.81 -14.67 -22.29
N TYR A 158 6.98 -13.85 -21.65
CA TYR A 158 7.19 -12.41 -21.54
C TYR A 158 7.83 -12.06 -20.20
N SER A 159 8.86 -11.25 -20.23
CA SER A 159 9.47 -10.69 -19.03
C SER A 159 9.61 -9.18 -19.14
N SER A 160 9.51 -8.50 -18.03
CA SER A 160 9.68 -7.06 -17.95
C SER A 160 10.38 -6.66 -16.66
N LEU A 161 11.27 -5.68 -16.77
CA LEU A 161 12.04 -5.15 -15.65
C LEU A 161 11.78 -3.65 -15.52
N ALA A 162 11.62 -3.17 -14.31
CA ALA A 162 11.46 -1.76 -14.02
C ALA A 162 12.23 -1.35 -12.76
N ILE A 163 12.52 -0.06 -12.66
CA ILE A 163 13.09 0.56 -11.46
C ILE A 163 12.17 1.68 -11.00
N SER A 164 11.96 1.75 -9.70
CA SER A 164 11.21 2.85 -9.08
C SER A 164 11.82 3.30 -7.76
N SER A 165 11.42 4.46 -7.30
CA SER A 165 11.80 4.99 -5.99
C SER A 165 10.57 5.47 -5.22
N ASN A 166 10.62 5.36 -3.89
CA ASN A 166 9.68 5.99 -2.99
C ASN A 166 10.43 7.04 -2.15
N ILE A 167 9.82 8.19 -1.98
CA ILE A 167 10.38 9.31 -1.20
C ILE A 167 9.37 9.67 -0.13
N GLY A 168 9.79 9.62 1.13
CA GLY A 168 8.93 9.94 2.27
C GLY A 168 9.47 11.10 3.09
N VAL A 169 8.54 11.90 3.63
CA VAL A 169 8.81 12.93 4.62
C VAL A 169 7.84 12.73 5.78
N THR A 170 8.36 12.58 6.99
CA THR A 170 7.54 12.37 8.19
C THR A 170 7.84 13.41 9.26
N TYR A 171 6.80 14.08 9.71
CA TYR A 171 6.85 14.97 10.87
C TYR A 171 6.42 14.21 12.13
N LEU A 172 7.28 14.23 13.14
CA LEU A 172 7.07 13.57 14.43
C LEU A 172 6.81 14.60 15.53
N ASN A 173 5.70 14.48 16.22
CA ASN A 173 5.48 15.16 17.48
C ASN A 173 5.19 14.13 18.58
N LEU A 174 6.26 13.56 19.13
CA LEU A 174 6.17 12.50 20.15
C LEU A 174 5.51 12.99 21.44
N LYS A 175 5.66 14.28 21.81
CA LYS A 175 5.00 14.87 22.99
C LYS A 175 3.48 14.90 22.86
N LYS A 176 2.96 15.10 21.64
CA LYS A 176 1.52 15.11 21.34
C LYS A 176 1.03 13.78 20.77
N ASN A 177 1.89 12.75 20.67
CA ASN A 177 1.59 11.47 20.03
C ASN A 177 1.00 11.62 18.61
N PHE A 178 1.45 12.63 17.88
CA PHE A 178 0.96 13.00 16.55
C PHE A 178 2.06 12.81 15.50
N ILE A 179 1.72 12.15 14.41
CA ILE A 179 2.61 11.87 13.29
C ILE A 179 1.88 12.22 12.00
N SER A 180 2.57 12.91 11.10
CA SER A 180 2.07 13.19 9.77
C SER A 180 3.15 12.82 8.75
N SER A 181 2.74 12.19 7.64
CA SER A 181 3.67 11.73 6.60
C SER A 181 3.14 12.09 5.22
N LEU A 182 4.04 12.55 4.36
CA LEU A 182 3.84 12.68 2.93
C LEU A 182 4.72 11.63 2.24
N LEU A 183 4.13 10.89 1.32
CA LEU A 183 4.79 9.80 0.62
C LEU A 183 4.54 9.91 -0.88
N VAL A 184 5.62 9.95 -1.66
CA VAL A 184 5.62 9.82 -3.11
C VAL A 184 6.07 8.42 -3.45
N LYS A 185 5.24 7.65 -4.17
CA LYS A 185 5.47 6.24 -4.50
C LYS A 185 5.66 6.04 -6.00
N ASN A 186 6.46 5.02 -6.31
CA ASN A 186 6.61 4.49 -7.65
C ASN A 186 7.10 5.52 -8.69
N LEU A 187 7.96 6.44 -8.26
CA LEU A 187 8.63 7.36 -9.18
C LEU A 187 9.69 6.58 -9.96
N GLY A 188 9.43 6.25 -11.22
CA GLY A 188 10.34 5.40 -11.97
C GLY A 188 9.87 5.10 -13.38
N ARG A 189 10.51 4.11 -14.02
CA ARG A 189 10.24 3.70 -15.40
C ARG A 189 10.55 2.22 -15.64
N GLN A 190 9.96 1.67 -16.69
CA GLN A 190 10.39 0.39 -17.25
C GLN A 190 11.80 0.49 -17.84
N LEU A 191 12.58 -0.56 -17.67
CA LEU A 191 13.88 -0.76 -18.30
C LEU A 191 13.78 -1.70 -19.51
N THR A 192 13.02 -2.81 -19.33
CA THR A 192 12.65 -3.71 -20.42
C THR A 192 11.12 -3.84 -20.44
N THR A 193 10.55 -3.85 -21.61
CA THR A 193 9.09 -3.89 -21.82
C THR A 193 8.65 -5.27 -22.28
N TYR A 194 7.41 -5.65 -22.06
CA TYR A 194 6.83 -6.83 -22.72
C TYR A 194 6.77 -6.62 -24.23
N ASN A 195 5.94 -5.70 -24.68
CA ASN A 195 5.81 -5.27 -26.06
C ASN A 195 5.71 -3.75 -26.16
N VAL A 196 5.04 -3.10 -25.21
CA VAL A 196 4.77 -1.66 -25.19
C VAL A 196 5.31 -1.09 -23.88
N ASN A 197 5.79 0.16 -23.95
CA ASN A 197 6.24 0.87 -22.76
C ASN A 197 5.01 1.35 -21.97
N GLU A 198 4.94 0.94 -20.69
CA GLU A 198 3.89 1.31 -19.76
C GLU A 198 4.43 2.13 -18.60
N SER A 199 3.63 3.08 -18.14
CA SER A 199 3.98 3.87 -16.96
C SER A 199 3.81 3.06 -15.67
N LEU A 200 4.67 3.30 -14.68
CA LEU A 200 4.48 2.79 -13.33
C LEU A 200 3.31 3.51 -12.64
N PRO A 201 2.64 2.86 -11.68
CA PRO A 201 1.51 3.44 -10.95
C PRO A 201 1.98 4.50 -9.94
N PHE A 202 2.38 5.68 -10.45
CA PHE A 202 2.79 6.82 -9.63
C PHE A 202 1.68 7.30 -8.70
N GLU A 203 2.01 7.53 -7.44
CA GLU A 203 1.04 7.94 -6.44
C GLU A 203 1.66 8.87 -5.39
N ILE A 204 0.90 9.88 -4.95
CA ILE A 204 1.22 10.72 -3.80
C ILE A 204 0.16 10.48 -2.73
N GLN A 205 0.61 10.21 -1.50
CA GLN A 205 -0.25 9.96 -0.35
C GLN A 205 0.11 10.88 0.82
N PHE A 206 -0.90 11.26 1.59
CA PHE A 206 -0.72 12.01 2.83
C PHE A 206 -1.45 11.30 3.97
N ALA A 207 -0.78 11.10 5.09
CA ALA A 207 -1.34 10.41 6.24
C ALA A 207 -1.13 11.20 7.54
N LEU A 208 -2.12 11.09 8.40
CA LEU A 208 -2.10 11.57 9.77
C LEU A 208 -2.38 10.42 10.70
N SER A 209 -1.66 10.31 11.80
CA SER A 209 -2.01 9.41 12.90
C SER A 209 -1.81 10.05 14.25
N LYS A 210 -2.67 9.66 15.20
CA LYS A 210 -2.59 10.13 16.57
C LYS A 210 -2.94 9.01 17.54
N LYS A 211 -2.08 8.83 18.55
CA LYS A 211 -2.39 7.97 19.69
C LYS A 211 -2.96 8.83 20.80
N LEU A 212 -4.09 8.42 21.37
CA LEU A 212 -4.74 9.14 22.48
C LEU A 212 -3.89 9.05 23.75
N ALA A 213 -3.88 10.11 24.55
CA ALA A 213 -3.04 10.19 25.76
C ALA A 213 -3.54 9.27 26.88
N HIS A 214 -4.85 9.18 27.03
CA HIS A 214 -5.50 8.47 28.14
C HIS A 214 -6.14 7.14 27.73
N LEU A 215 -6.11 6.81 26.44
CA LEU A 215 -6.65 5.55 25.91
C LEU A 215 -5.58 4.81 25.11
N PRO A 216 -5.51 3.49 25.21
CA PRO A 216 -4.59 2.68 24.41
C PRO A 216 -5.05 2.57 22.95
N PHE A 217 -5.51 3.66 22.37
CA PHE A 217 -6.10 3.72 21.04
C PHE A 217 -5.33 4.70 20.14
N ARG A 218 -5.02 4.24 18.93
CA ARG A 218 -4.47 5.04 17.83
C ARG A 218 -5.48 5.07 16.70
N TYR A 219 -5.70 6.21 16.09
CA TYR A 219 -6.43 6.33 14.83
C TYR A 219 -5.54 6.94 13.75
N HIS A 220 -5.88 6.68 12.51
CA HIS A 220 -5.28 7.32 11.36
C HIS A 220 -6.32 7.70 10.31
N ILE A 221 -5.94 8.68 9.51
CA ILE A 221 -6.64 9.09 8.31
C ILE A 221 -5.59 9.25 7.23
N THR A 222 -5.79 8.60 6.10
CA THR A 222 -4.91 8.70 4.94
C THR A 222 -5.69 9.21 3.75
N TYR A 223 -5.12 10.19 3.05
CA TYR A 223 -5.57 10.64 1.74
C TYR A 223 -4.65 10.01 0.68
N THR A 224 -5.21 9.21 -0.20
CA THR A 224 -4.52 8.51 -1.28
C THR A 224 -4.71 9.24 -2.61
N ASN A 225 -3.85 9.00 -3.60
CA ASN A 225 -3.94 9.55 -4.95
C ASN A 225 -4.07 11.09 -5.01
N LEU A 226 -3.22 11.81 -4.24
CA LEU A 226 -3.19 13.29 -4.26
C LEU A 226 -2.90 13.89 -5.64
N SER A 227 -2.20 13.13 -6.51
CA SER A 227 -1.84 13.56 -7.86
C SER A 227 -3.03 13.57 -8.83
N ARG A 228 -4.15 12.94 -8.47
CA ARG A 228 -5.29 12.75 -9.37
C ARG A 228 -6.58 12.72 -8.58
N PHE A 229 -7.52 13.61 -8.91
CA PHE A 229 -8.80 13.70 -8.20
C PHE A 229 -9.84 12.71 -8.71
N ASP A 230 -9.90 12.43 -10.01
CA ASP A 230 -10.84 11.44 -10.55
C ASP A 230 -10.19 10.05 -10.63
N ILE A 231 -10.52 9.19 -9.66
CA ILE A 231 -10.04 7.81 -9.54
C ILE A 231 -11.19 6.80 -9.67
N LYS A 232 -12.27 7.17 -10.35
CA LYS A 232 -13.42 6.28 -10.55
C LYS A 232 -13.04 5.07 -11.38
N SER A 233 -13.57 3.90 -11.00
CA SER A 233 -13.48 2.72 -11.86
C SER A 233 -14.39 2.89 -13.09
N PRO A 234 -13.86 2.75 -14.32
CA PRO A 234 -14.66 2.87 -15.54
C PRO A 234 -15.75 1.81 -15.63
N PHE A 235 -15.58 0.66 -14.97
CA PHE A 235 -16.55 -0.45 -14.96
C PHE A 235 -17.79 -0.16 -14.11
N LYS A 236 -17.83 0.89 -13.32
CA LYS A 236 -18.97 1.30 -12.48
C LYS A 236 -19.68 2.56 -12.93
N LEU A 237 -19.38 3.06 -14.10
CA LEU A 237 -20.19 4.11 -14.72
C LEU A 237 -21.57 3.50 -15.02
N LYS A 238 -22.56 3.80 -14.21
CA LYS A 238 -23.95 3.44 -14.46
C LYS A 238 -24.43 4.31 -15.63
N SER A 239 -24.38 3.76 -16.84
CA SER A 239 -25.14 4.31 -17.96
C SER A 239 -26.62 4.00 -17.67
N GLN A 240 -27.43 5.02 -17.49
CA GLN A 240 -28.89 4.90 -17.52
C GLN A 240 -29.32 5.37 -18.92
N THR A 241 -30.08 4.53 -19.61
CA THR A 241 -30.74 4.95 -20.85
C THR A 241 -31.79 5.97 -20.44
N ASN A 242 -31.65 7.21 -20.88
CA ASN A 242 -32.70 8.18 -20.74
C ASN A 242 -33.84 7.75 -21.67
N PHE A 243 -34.97 7.33 -21.09
CA PHE A 243 -36.10 6.81 -21.86
C PHE A 243 -36.75 7.86 -22.74
N GLU A 244 -36.54 9.16 -22.48
CA GLU A 244 -37.08 10.27 -23.31
C GLU A 244 -36.20 10.58 -24.51
N THR A 245 -34.87 10.45 -24.37
CA THR A 245 -33.92 10.82 -25.44
C THR A 245 -33.27 9.63 -26.13
N GLY A 246 -33.43 8.40 -25.59
CA GLY A 246 -32.76 7.19 -26.05
C GLY A 246 -31.23 7.17 -25.85
N ASN A 247 -30.68 8.22 -25.27
CA ASN A 247 -29.24 8.36 -25.07
C ASN A 247 -28.78 7.70 -23.75
N LEU A 248 -27.57 7.14 -23.77
CA LEU A 248 -26.90 6.66 -22.59
C LEU A 248 -26.34 7.85 -21.79
N GLU A 249 -27.01 8.21 -20.69
CA GLU A 249 -26.51 9.21 -19.77
C GLU A 249 -25.62 8.55 -18.70
N VAL A 250 -24.38 9.01 -18.61
CA VAL A 250 -23.47 8.62 -17.53
C VAL A 250 -23.76 9.50 -16.33
N LYS A 251 -24.39 8.92 -15.30
CA LYS A 251 -24.65 9.64 -14.04
C LYS A 251 -23.34 10.08 -13.39
N GLN A 252 -23.09 11.37 -13.39
CA GLN A 252 -21.92 11.93 -12.70
C GLN A 252 -22.03 11.71 -11.18
N GLU A 253 -20.92 11.31 -10.57
CA GLU A 253 -20.87 11.17 -9.11
C GLU A 253 -20.75 12.54 -8.44
N THR A 254 -21.30 12.63 -7.23
CA THR A 254 -21.21 13.83 -6.39
C THR A 254 -19.76 14.06 -5.96
N PHE A 255 -19.33 15.33 -5.89
CA PHE A 255 -17.99 15.72 -5.39
C PHE A 255 -17.61 15.03 -4.08
N ALA A 256 -18.55 14.99 -3.11
CA ALA A 256 -18.33 14.34 -1.81
C ALA A 256 -17.98 12.85 -1.96
N LYS A 257 -18.62 12.13 -2.87
CA LYS A 257 -18.33 10.72 -3.10
C LYS A 257 -16.97 10.53 -3.76
N THR A 258 -16.60 11.38 -4.73
CA THR A 258 -15.27 11.37 -5.35
C THR A 258 -14.19 11.68 -4.31
N PHE A 259 -14.40 12.68 -3.45
CA PHE A 259 -13.49 13.02 -2.35
C PHE A 259 -13.32 11.86 -1.36
N LEU A 260 -14.40 11.21 -0.95
CA LEU A 260 -14.36 10.08 -0.01
C LEU A 260 -13.56 8.88 -0.57
N ARG A 261 -13.49 8.69 -1.91
CA ARG A 261 -12.68 7.62 -2.51
C ARG A 261 -11.19 7.70 -2.13
N HIS A 262 -10.72 8.90 -1.86
CA HIS A 262 -9.33 9.12 -1.45
C HIS A 262 -9.09 8.83 0.04
N ILE A 263 -10.14 8.67 0.83
CA ILE A 263 -10.02 8.55 2.27
C ILE A 263 -9.95 7.08 2.69
N VAL A 264 -8.94 6.81 3.51
CA VAL A 264 -8.81 5.55 4.26
C VAL A 264 -8.70 5.91 5.73
N ILE A 265 -9.50 5.24 6.56
CA ILE A 265 -9.50 5.44 8.02
C ILE A 265 -9.25 4.11 8.72
N GLY A 266 -8.62 4.17 9.87
CA GLY A 266 -8.42 2.98 10.69
C GLY A 266 -8.08 3.30 12.14
N GLY A 267 -8.21 2.28 12.97
CA GLY A 267 -7.92 2.34 14.40
C GLY A 267 -7.21 1.09 14.90
N GLU A 268 -6.27 1.31 15.81
CA GLU A 268 -5.51 0.27 16.51
C GLU A 268 -5.73 0.44 18.02
N LEU A 269 -6.31 -0.56 18.65
CA LEU A 269 -6.52 -0.65 20.10
C LEU A 269 -5.50 -1.62 20.69
N ASN A 270 -4.83 -1.21 21.76
CA ASN A 270 -3.88 -2.03 22.51
C ASN A 270 -4.31 -2.11 23.98
N PRO A 271 -5.23 -3.01 24.33
CA PRO A 271 -5.80 -3.07 25.68
C PRO A 271 -4.83 -3.61 26.74
N PHE A 272 -3.84 -4.42 26.36
CA PHE A 272 -2.96 -5.13 27.28
C PHE A 272 -1.48 -4.82 27.02
N ASN A 273 -1.01 -3.63 27.43
CA ASN A 273 0.41 -3.25 27.51
C ASN A 273 1.33 -3.79 26.39
N LYS A 274 0.95 -3.57 25.13
CA LYS A 274 1.73 -3.93 23.92
C LYS A 274 1.80 -5.42 23.57
N SER A 275 1.09 -6.28 24.29
CA SER A 275 1.11 -7.72 23.99
C SER A 275 -0.02 -8.15 23.06
N PHE A 276 -1.11 -7.39 23.00
CA PHE A 276 -2.26 -7.70 22.18
C PHE A 276 -2.79 -6.45 21.47
N PHE A 277 -3.13 -6.59 20.19
CA PHE A 277 -3.63 -5.50 19.34
C PHE A 277 -4.89 -5.94 18.62
N ILE A 278 -5.89 -5.08 18.63
CA ILE A 278 -7.10 -5.20 17.82
C ILE A 278 -7.09 -4.04 16.84
N ARG A 279 -7.33 -4.33 15.57
CA ARG A 279 -7.30 -3.32 14.50
C ARG A 279 -8.53 -3.40 13.65
N GLY A 280 -8.97 -2.25 13.18
CA GLY A 280 -10.04 -2.14 12.21
C GLY A 280 -9.81 -0.97 11.28
N GLY A 281 -10.24 -1.12 10.04
CA GLY A 281 -10.08 -0.09 9.03
C GLY A 281 -11.20 -0.09 8.00
N PHE A 282 -11.32 1.02 7.31
CA PHE A 282 -12.29 1.20 6.24
C PHE A 282 -11.68 1.96 5.07
N ASN A 283 -11.88 1.43 3.88
CA ASN A 283 -11.41 2.01 2.62
C ASN A 283 -12.63 2.36 1.76
N PHE A 284 -12.88 3.65 1.59
CA PHE A 284 -14.02 4.15 0.84
C PHE A 284 -13.93 3.85 -0.66
N GLN A 285 -12.72 3.86 -1.25
CA GLN A 285 -12.54 3.50 -2.65
C GLN A 285 -12.96 2.05 -2.90
N ARG A 286 -12.48 1.10 -2.09
CA ARG A 286 -12.89 -0.32 -2.18
C ARG A 286 -14.40 -0.46 -2.03
N ARG A 287 -15.00 0.27 -1.06
CA ARG A 287 -16.46 0.28 -0.87
C ARG A 287 -17.21 0.70 -2.12
N PHE A 288 -16.78 1.77 -2.76
CA PHE A 288 -17.47 2.30 -3.92
C PHE A 288 -17.19 1.50 -5.20
N ASP A 289 -15.97 0.97 -5.38
CA ASP A 289 -15.57 0.31 -6.61
C ASP A 289 -15.88 -1.19 -6.63
N LEU A 290 -15.78 -1.88 -5.51
CA LEU A 290 -15.88 -3.33 -5.46
C LEU A 290 -17.20 -3.87 -4.87
N SER A 291 -18.04 -3.02 -4.24
CA SER A 291 -19.34 -3.48 -3.72
C SER A 291 -20.36 -3.71 -4.85
N LEU A 292 -21.15 -4.77 -4.73
CA LEU A 292 -22.31 -4.98 -5.60
C LEU A 292 -23.47 -4.10 -5.15
N SER A 293 -24.22 -3.52 -6.08
CA SER A 293 -25.38 -2.65 -5.76
C SER A 293 -26.50 -3.42 -5.07
N SER A 294 -26.69 -4.70 -5.45
CA SER A 294 -27.71 -5.59 -4.87
C SER A 294 -27.31 -6.17 -3.52
N TYR A 295 -25.99 -6.32 -3.25
CA TYR A 295 -25.49 -6.89 -2.01
C TYR A 295 -24.14 -6.29 -1.64
N PRO A 296 -24.14 -5.14 -0.96
CA PRO A 296 -22.88 -4.42 -0.66
C PRO A 296 -22.00 -5.12 0.38
N ALA A 297 -22.50 -6.08 1.14
CA ALA A 297 -21.78 -6.85 2.17
C ALA A 297 -20.85 -5.98 3.04
N THR A 298 -19.73 -6.54 3.48
CA THR A 298 -18.69 -5.85 4.29
C THR A 298 -17.59 -5.24 3.43
N THR A 299 -17.77 -5.12 2.10
CA THR A 299 -16.75 -4.57 1.19
C THR A 299 -16.19 -3.24 1.68
N GLY A 300 -14.89 -3.11 1.69
CA GLY A 300 -14.16 -1.95 2.19
C GLY A 300 -13.77 -2.02 3.67
N PHE A 301 -14.37 -2.92 4.46
CA PHE A 301 -13.94 -3.18 5.83
C PHE A 301 -12.74 -4.12 5.87
N SER A 302 -11.87 -3.91 6.86
CA SER A 302 -10.78 -4.79 7.22
C SER A 302 -10.63 -4.84 8.74
N TRP A 303 -10.15 -5.97 9.25
CA TRP A 303 -9.86 -6.15 10.64
C TRP A 303 -8.62 -7.02 10.85
N GLY A 304 -8.04 -6.98 12.01
CA GLY A 304 -6.88 -7.80 12.33
C GLY A 304 -6.56 -7.84 13.81
N LEU A 305 -5.78 -8.83 14.15
CA LEU A 305 -5.28 -9.09 15.50
C LEU A 305 -3.75 -9.16 15.45
N GLY A 306 -3.12 -8.70 16.51
CA GLY A 306 -1.69 -8.86 16.71
C GLY A 306 -1.40 -9.29 18.13
N PHE A 307 -0.46 -10.19 18.31
CA PHE A 307 -0.04 -10.62 19.64
C PHE A 307 1.46 -10.87 19.70
N LYS A 308 2.03 -10.55 20.85
CA LYS A 308 3.44 -10.78 21.13
C LYS A 308 3.57 -11.94 22.13
N VAL A 309 4.29 -12.98 21.72
CA VAL A 309 4.60 -14.14 22.56
C VAL A 309 6.12 -14.23 22.68
N SER A 310 6.63 -14.03 23.89
CA SER A 310 8.08 -14.02 24.14
C SER A 310 8.82 -13.04 23.21
N LYS A 311 9.69 -13.55 22.35
CA LYS A 311 10.52 -12.77 21.42
C LYS A 311 9.84 -12.53 20.06
N PHE A 312 8.74 -13.23 19.79
CA PHE A 312 8.04 -13.19 18.50
C PHE A 312 6.77 -12.37 18.56
N ARG A 313 6.47 -11.68 17.48
CA ARG A 313 5.21 -11.02 17.24
C ARG A 313 4.54 -11.67 16.04
N PHE A 314 3.26 -11.97 16.21
CA PHE A 314 2.38 -12.53 15.21
C PHE A 314 1.28 -11.52 14.91
N ASP A 315 1.02 -11.27 13.64
CA ASP A 315 -0.10 -10.45 13.22
C ASP A 315 -0.92 -11.23 12.18
N TYR A 316 -2.23 -11.12 12.29
CA TYR A 316 -3.20 -11.65 11.34
C TYR A 316 -4.18 -10.57 10.94
N SER A 317 -4.58 -10.57 9.68
CA SER A 317 -5.68 -9.72 9.23
C SER A 317 -6.49 -10.35 8.11
N ARG A 318 -7.70 -9.83 7.95
CA ARG A 318 -8.60 -10.17 6.88
C ARG A 318 -9.23 -8.91 6.31
N SER A 319 -9.24 -8.78 5.00
CA SER A 319 -9.84 -7.65 4.29
C SER A 319 -10.99 -8.13 3.42
N SER A 320 -12.07 -7.36 3.39
CA SER A 320 -13.21 -7.63 2.52
C SER A 320 -13.07 -6.81 1.23
N PHE A 321 -12.63 -7.45 0.15
CA PHE A 321 -12.54 -6.83 -1.17
C PHE A 321 -13.84 -6.97 -1.94
N HIS A 322 -14.40 -8.15 -1.96
CA HIS A 322 -15.64 -8.47 -2.68
C HIS A 322 -16.41 -9.54 -1.92
N ILE A 323 -17.68 -9.77 -2.25
CA ILE A 323 -18.51 -10.79 -1.60
C ILE A 323 -17.90 -12.21 -1.67
N SER A 324 -17.13 -12.50 -2.71
CA SER A 324 -16.43 -13.78 -2.91
C SER A 324 -14.93 -13.72 -2.61
N SER A 325 -14.40 -12.60 -2.12
CA SER A 325 -12.96 -12.41 -1.98
C SER A 325 -12.59 -11.75 -0.66
N TYR A 326 -11.95 -12.55 0.20
CA TYR A 326 -11.52 -12.16 1.54
C TYR A 326 -10.07 -12.58 1.77
N PRO A 327 -9.10 -11.84 1.23
CA PRO A 327 -7.68 -12.14 1.46
C PRO A 327 -7.31 -12.25 2.93
N ASN A 328 -6.46 -13.22 3.25
CA ASN A 328 -5.91 -13.44 4.57
C ASN A 328 -4.42 -13.10 4.58
N TYR A 329 -4.00 -12.42 5.62
CA TYR A 329 -2.64 -11.92 5.76
C TYR A 329 -2.06 -12.39 7.08
N PHE A 330 -0.84 -12.91 7.05
CA PHE A 330 -0.11 -13.40 8.19
C PHE A 330 1.27 -12.76 8.25
N SER A 331 1.76 -12.48 9.44
CA SER A 331 3.11 -11.97 9.67
C SER A 331 3.70 -12.57 10.92
N ILE A 332 5.00 -12.82 10.85
CA ILE A 332 5.84 -13.12 12.01
C ILE A 332 7.04 -12.18 12.00
N SER A 333 7.33 -11.54 13.12
CA SER A 333 8.50 -10.69 13.27
C SER A 333 9.21 -10.94 14.60
N THR A 334 10.51 -10.68 14.61
CA THR A 334 11.35 -10.78 15.80
C THR A 334 12.58 -9.89 15.66
N ASN A 335 13.16 -9.54 16.79
CA ASN A 335 14.41 -8.80 16.86
C ASN A 335 15.59 -9.73 17.13
N LEU A 336 16.56 -9.78 16.23
CA LEU A 336 17.72 -10.67 16.34
C LEU A 336 18.59 -10.39 17.57
N SER A 337 18.65 -9.12 18.00
CA SER A 337 19.41 -8.76 19.22
C SER A 337 18.88 -9.47 20.48
N THR A 338 17.63 -9.92 20.49
CA THR A 338 17.08 -10.70 21.62
C THR A 338 17.63 -12.10 21.72
N PHE A 339 18.35 -12.58 20.69
CA PHE A 339 19.02 -13.88 20.63
C PHE A 339 20.54 -13.76 20.78
N GLY A 340 21.06 -12.53 21.01
CA GLY A 340 22.49 -12.28 21.16
C GLY A 340 23.24 -12.11 19.84
N LEU A 341 22.49 -11.88 18.73
CA LEU A 341 23.01 -11.66 17.37
C LEU A 341 23.05 -10.18 17.02
#